data_66f500e64cae366a2bc4218bfca81efd
#
_entry.id   66f500e64cae366a2bc4218bfca81efd
#
_cell.length_a   1.000
_cell.length_b   1.000
_cell.length_c   1.000
_cell.angle_alpha   90.00
_cell.angle_beta   90.00
_cell.angle_gamma   90.00
#
_symmetry.space_group_name_H-M   'P 1'
#
loop_
_entity.id
_entity.type
_entity.pdbx_description
1 polymer ?
#
loop_
_entity_poly.entity_id
_entity_poly.type
_entity_poly.pdbx_seq_one_letter_code
_entity_poly.pdbx_strand_id
1 'polypeptide(L)'
;MGNNTQEYSFVRPQIYRCVQWLARYVHSVALIALVLLSLAENLSAATGAHWIVVNQPVRLVNGSPVLFRVTTPTPVRALSGNWLGHEIAFSFDARGQVWFALAGVSLETKPGAYPIELHAETTAGQPISFEKKIRVERQRYPRVLLKVPARYTAPSPEEQRQIEQDKATKAEVFETVSAVREWQGSFAAPVQAAISDVFGVERVFNGSVQSTHQGLDFRVPSGTKVAAVNSGRVILGRPLFFEGNCVAIDHGQGLLTLYLHLSKVFVKEGDQVSKGQPIGLSGGTGRATGPHLHLAVRWQGEYLNPQVLLKLNLP
;
A
#
# COMPACT_ATOMS: atom_id res chain seq x y z
N MET A 1 -73.09 86.19 -3.21
CA MET A 1 -71.89 86.96 -3.60
C MET A 1 -70.67 86.37 -2.95
N GLY A 2 -69.61 86.12 -3.69
CA GLY A 2 -68.28 85.83 -3.18
C GLY A 2 -67.84 84.38 -3.27
N ASN A 3 -67.27 84.05 -4.42
CA ASN A 3 -66.44 82.87 -4.66
C ASN A 3 -65.20 82.84 -3.76
N ASN A 4 -64.81 81.66 -3.37
CA ASN A 4 -63.43 81.33 -3.14
C ASN A 4 -63.09 79.88 -3.50
N THR A 5 -62.58 79.76 -4.68
CA THR A 5 -61.86 78.57 -5.15
C THR A 5 -60.35 78.82 -4.92
N GLN A 6 -59.68 78.04 -4.00
CA GLN A 6 -58.21 77.97 -3.95
C GLN A 6 -57.82 76.57 -3.56
N GLU A 7 -57.03 75.97 -4.49
CA GLU A 7 -55.75 75.26 -4.35
C GLU A 7 -55.75 73.77 -3.87
N TYR A 8 -55.75 72.93 -4.84
CA TYR A 8 -55.14 71.59 -4.73
C TYR A 8 -54.17 71.37 -5.88
N SER A 9 -52.94 71.87 -5.77
CA SER A 9 -51.95 71.60 -6.85
C SER A 9 -50.52 71.62 -6.33
N PHE A 10 -50.14 70.80 -5.30
CA PHE A 10 -48.72 70.77 -4.94
C PHE A 10 -48.20 69.44 -4.32
N VAL A 11 -48.88 68.34 -4.39
CA VAL A 11 -48.38 67.09 -3.71
C VAL A 11 -47.96 65.95 -4.68
N ARG A 12 -48.26 66.08 -5.96
CA ARG A 12 -48.01 64.98 -6.92
C ARG A 12 -46.55 64.79 -7.40
N PRO A 13 -45.64 65.72 -7.49
CA PRO A 13 -44.30 65.49 -8.05
C PRO A 13 -43.32 64.79 -7.10
N GLN A 14 -43.50 64.87 -5.81
CA GLN A 14 -42.53 64.30 -4.86
C GLN A 14 -42.69 62.77 -4.66
N ILE A 15 -43.92 62.28 -4.66
CA ILE A 15 -44.21 60.84 -4.51
C ILE A 15 -43.68 60.07 -5.72
N TYR A 16 -43.83 60.58 -6.93
CA TYR A 16 -43.33 59.94 -8.14
C TYR A 16 -41.81 59.85 -8.19
N ARG A 17 -41.08 60.78 -7.66
CA ARG A 17 -39.60 60.75 -7.57
C ARG A 17 -39.12 59.73 -6.55
N CYS A 18 -39.78 59.60 -5.42
CA CYS A 18 -39.43 58.57 -4.41
C CYS A 18 -39.70 57.17 -4.89
N VAL A 19 -40.82 56.90 -5.60
CA VAL A 19 -41.14 55.59 -6.15
C VAL A 19 -40.12 55.18 -7.23
N GLN A 20 -39.72 56.09 -8.12
CA GLN A 20 -38.70 55.81 -9.13
C GLN A 20 -37.31 55.60 -8.52
N TRP A 21 -36.98 56.28 -7.43
CA TRP A 21 -35.70 56.10 -6.73
C TRP A 21 -35.68 54.76 -6.02
N LEU A 22 -36.73 54.36 -5.33
CA LEU A 22 -36.89 53.03 -4.73
C LEU A 22 -36.83 51.90 -5.78
N ALA A 23 -37.52 52.06 -6.92
CA ALA A 23 -37.47 51.05 -7.99
C ALA A 23 -36.04 50.87 -8.54
N ARG A 24 -35.30 51.97 -8.75
CA ARG A 24 -33.89 51.90 -9.19
C ARG A 24 -32.97 51.26 -8.14
N TYR A 25 -33.21 51.54 -6.86
CA TYR A 25 -32.44 50.97 -5.77
C TYR A 25 -32.67 49.47 -5.64
N VAL A 26 -33.94 49.00 -5.74
CA VAL A 26 -34.30 47.56 -5.73
C VAL A 26 -33.73 46.83 -6.92
N HIS A 27 -33.75 47.43 -8.12
CA HIS A 27 -33.12 46.83 -9.31
C HIS A 27 -31.58 46.74 -9.17
N SER A 28 -30.95 47.75 -8.60
CA SER A 28 -29.50 47.73 -8.38
C SER A 28 -29.06 46.67 -7.34
N VAL A 29 -29.85 46.55 -6.24
CA VAL A 29 -29.58 45.54 -5.21
C VAL A 29 -29.82 44.11 -5.77
N ALA A 30 -30.88 43.92 -6.55
CA ALA A 30 -31.14 42.63 -7.20
C ALA A 30 -30.04 42.25 -8.23
N LEU A 31 -29.53 43.22 -8.98
CA LEU A 31 -28.45 42.99 -9.93
C LEU A 31 -27.13 42.65 -9.21
N ILE A 32 -26.81 43.31 -8.11
CA ILE A 32 -25.64 43.01 -7.28
C ILE A 32 -25.77 41.62 -6.64
N ALA A 33 -26.94 41.25 -6.14
CA ALA A 33 -27.22 39.94 -5.60
C ALA A 33 -27.04 38.81 -6.66
N LEU A 34 -27.54 39.04 -7.90
CA LEU A 34 -27.36 38.11 -9.02
C LEU A 34 -25.89 37.96 -9.43
N VAL A 35 -25.16 39.07 -9.46
CA VAL A 35 -23.71 39.04 -9.76
C VAL A 35 -22.93 38.34 -8.65
N LEU A 36 -23.27 38.54 -7.37
CA LEU A 36 -22.67 37.85 -6.25
C LEU A 36 -23.03 36.36 -6.22
N LEU A 37 -24.25 35.96 -6.59
CA LEU A 37 -24.63 34.57 -6.76
C LEU A 37 -23.83 33.91 -7.91
N SER A 38 -23.70 34.55 -9.06
CA SER A 38 -22.93 34.03 -10.19
C SER A 38 -21.43 33.98 -9.92
N LEU A 39 -20.91 34.90 -9.11
CA LEU A 39 -19.53 34.86 -8.63
C LEU A 39 -19.32 33.72 -7.59
N ALA A 40 -20.29 33.48 -6.72
CA ALA A 40 -20.25 32.38 -5.77
C ALA A 40 -20.30 31.00 -6.45
N GLU A 41 -21.13 30.85 -7.49
CA GLU A 41 -21.18 29.64 -8.31
C GLU A 41 -19.89 29.44 -9.12
N ASN A 42 -19.26 30.48 -9.64
CA ASN A 42 -17.98 30.42 -10.32
C ASN A 42 -16.80 30.20 -9.36
N LEU A 43 -16.85 30.68 -8.11
CA LEU A 43 -15.83 30.37 -7.08
C LEU A 43 -15.96 28.92 -6.58
N SER A 44 -17.17 28.34 -6.54
CA SER A 44 -17.37 26.92 -6.19
C SER A 44 -16.88 25.98 -7.30
N ALA A 45 -16.91 26.46 -8.56
CA ALA A 45 -16.39 25.70 -9.71
C ALA A 45 -14.86 25.80 -9.88
N ALA A 46 -14.18 26.73 -9.19
CA ALA A 46 -12.74 26.98 -9.34
C ALA A 46 -11.85 26.14 -8.41
N THR A 47 -12.40 25.40 -7.44
CA THR A 47 -11.69 24.31 -6.76
C THR A 47 -12.00 23.01 -7.50
N GLY A 48 -11.52 22.90 -8.74
CA GLY A 48 -11.63 21.67 -9.52
C GLY A 48 -11.10 20.51 -8.69
N ALA A 49 -12.00 19.67 -8.19
CA ALA A 49 -11.60 18.48 -7.46
C ALA A 49 -10.80 17.60 -8.42
N HIS A 50 -9.55 17.34 -8.08
CA HIS A 50 -8.60 16.60 -8.91
C HIS A 50 -8.26 15.27 -8.26
N TRP A 51 -7.90 14.30 -9.07
CA TRP A 51 -7.24 13.10 -8.58
C TRP A 51 -5.89 13.46 -7.95
N ILE A 52 -5.69 13.05 -6.71
CA ILE A 52 -4.40 13.15 -6.04
C ILE A 52 -3.91 11.74 -5.76
N VAL A 53 -2.79 11.37 -6.36
CA VAL A 53 -2.14 10.07 -6.12
C VAL A 53 -0.77 10.34 -5.52
N VAL A 54 -0.54 9.81 -4.32
CA VAL A 54 0.74 9.89 -3.60
C VAL A 54 1.24 8.47 -3.35
N ASN A 55 2.54 8.26 -3.55
CA ASN A 55 3.20 7.01 -3.21
C ASN A 55 4.19 7.19 -2.06
N GLN A 56 4.28 6.17 -1.20
CA GLN A 56 5.27 6.07 -0.13
C GLN A 56 5.98 4.71 -0.24
N PRO A 57 7.33 4.65 -0.32
CA PRO A 57 8.25 5.79 -0.26
C PRO A 57 8.12 6.72 -1.49
N VAL A 58 8.49 8.00 -1.32
CA VAL A 58 8.46 8.98 -2.43
C VAL A 58 9.43 8.56 -3.54
N ARG A 59 10.64 8.12 -3.16
CA ARG A 59 11.61 7.51 -4.06
C ARG A 59 11.35 6.01 -4.14
N LEU A 60 10.72 5.57 -5.23
CA LEU A 60 10.39 4.17 -5.47
C LEU A 60 11.50 3.51 -6.28
N VAL A 61 11.97 2.35 -5.83
CA VAL A 61 13.04 1.58 -6.47
C VAL A 61 12.59 0.13 -6.72
N ASN A 62 13.30 -0.58 -7.60
CA ASN A 62 13.07 -2.01 -7.80
C ASN A 62 13.26 -2.79 -6.48
N GLY A 63 12.39 -3.77 -6.24
CA GLY A 63 12.30 -4.55 -4.99
C GLY A 63 11.54 -3.83 -3.86
N SER A 64 10.97 -2.64 -4.07
CA SER A 64 10.31 -1.87 -3.01
C SER A 64 8.82 -2.20 -2.89
N PRO A 65 8.28 -2.40 -1.67
CA PRO A 65 6.85 -2.21 -1.44
C PRO A 65 6.49 -0.73 -1.62
N VAL A 66 5.25 -0.46 -1.99
CA VAL A 66 4.71 0.88 -2.16
C VAL A 66 3.30 0.97 -1.57
N LEU A 67 3.06 2.01 -0.79
CA LEU A 67 1.73 2.42 -0.37
C LEU A 67 1.24 3.54 -1.29
N PHE A 68 0.18 3.31 -2.02
CA PHE A 68 -0.54 4.36 -2.74
C PHE A 68 -1.62 4.96 -1.85
N ARG A 69 -1.71 6.28 -1.85
CA ARG A 69 -2.84 7.03 -1.28
C ARG A 69 -3.50 7.84 -2.40
N VAL A 70 -4.82 7.72 -2.49
CA VAL A 70 -5.60 8.32 -3.57
C VAL A 70 -6.77 9.12 -3.01
N THR A 71 -6.82 10.40 -3.37
CA THR A 71 -8.02 11.22 -3.20
C THR A 71 -8.71 11.35 -4.55
N THR A 72 -9.99 11.06 -4.59
CA THR A 72 -10.82 11.12 -5.81
C THR A 72 -11.48 12.50 -5.96
N PRO A 73 -11.74 12.97 -7.19
CA PRO A 73 -12.36 14.28 -7.43
C PRO A 73 -13.79 14.38 -6.91
N THR A 74 -14.44 13.25 -6.68
CA THR A 74 -15.79 13.13 -6.15
C THR A 74 -15.87 11.90 -5.27
N PRO A 75 -16.83 11.81 -4.32
CA PRO A 75 -17.03 10.61 -3.54
C PRO A 75 -17.31 9.38 -4.41
N VAL A 76 -16.61 8.27 -4.11
CA VAL A 76 -16.75 7.00 -4.84
C VAL A 76 -17.12 5.87 -3.87
N ARG A 77 -17.84 4.86 -4.38
CA ARG A 77 -18.24 3.67 -3.62
C ARG A 77 -17.13 2.63 -3.57
N ALA A 78 -16.36 2.55 -4.66
CA ALA A 78 -15.27 1.59 -4.82
C ALA A 78 -14.15 2.22 -5.63
N LEU A 79 -12.93 1.78 -5.36
CA LEU A 79 -11.71 2.12 -6.10
C LEU A 79 -10.90 0.85 -6.29
N SER A 80 -10.52 0.57 -7.52
CA SER A 80 -9.55 -0.46 -7.90
C SER A 80 -8.50 0.13 -8.83
N GLY A 81 -7.48 -0.62 -9.16
CA GLY A 81 -6.48 -0.16 -10.11
C GLY A 81 -5.59 -1.28 -10.61
N ASN A 82 -4.70 -0.93 -11.54
CA ASN A 82 -3.64 -1.80 -12.03
C ASN A 82 -2.29 -1.15 -11.80
N TRP A 83 -1.32 -1.93 -11.33
CA TRP A 83 0.06 -1.51 -11.12
C TRP A 83 1.02 -2.60 -11.58
N LEU A 84 1.87 -2.30 -12.57
CA LEU A 84 2.86 -3.22 -13.14
C LEU A 84 2.25 -4.57 -13.57
N GLY A 85 1.02 -4.57 -14.09
CA GLY A 85 0.30 -5.77 -14.52
C GLY A 85 -0.44 -6.52 -13.42
N HIS A 86 -0.42 -6.02 -12.18
CA HIS A 86 -1.14 -6.59 -11.05
C HIS A 86 -2.37 -5.74 -10.71
N GLU A 87 -3.50 -6.41 -10.48
CA GLU A 87 -4.68 -5.75 -9.93
C GLU A 87 -4.45 -5.37 -8.46
N ILE A 88 -4.78 -4.15 -8.10
CA ILE A 88 -4.67 -3.63 -6.73
C ILE A 88 -6.02 -3.23 -6.18
N ALA A 89 -6.35 -3.76 -5.00
CA ALA A 89 -7.56 -3.45 -4.27
C ALA A 89 -7.30 -2.31 -3.28
N PHE A 90 -8.13 -1.26 -3.36
CA PHE A 90 -8.07 -0.13 -2.44
C PHE A 90 -9.02 -0.31 -1.26
N SER A 91 -8.59 0.15 -0.10
CA SER A 91 -9.42 0.30 1.11
C SER A 91 -9.60 1.78 1.42
N PHE A 92 -10.75 2.15 1.97
CA PHE A 92 -11.01 3.54 2.38
C PHE A 92 -10.63 3.76 3.84
N ASP A 93 -9.77 4.74 4.10
CA ASP A 93 -9.47 5.23 5.44
C ASP A 93 -10.42 6.40 5.77
N ALA A 94 -11.42 6.13 6.61
CA ALA A 94 -12.42 7.12 6.99
C ALA A 94 -11.84 8.26 7.85
N ARG A 95 -10.73 8.04 8.56
CA ARG A 95 -10.08 9.08 9.37
C ARG A 95 -9.30 10.05 8.48
N GLY A 96 -8.52 9.52 7.55
CA GLY A 96 -7.74 10.30 6.59
C GLY A 96 -8.55 10.75 5.36
N GLN A 97 -9.80 10.30 5.18
CA GLN A 97 -10.63 10.56 4.01
C GLN A 97 -9.89 10.24 2.70
N VAL A 98 -9.17 9.11 2.67
CA VAL A 98 -8.28 8.74 1.57
C VAL A 98 -8.38 7.24 1.27
N TRP A 99 -8.34 6.89 0.00
CA TRP A 99 -8.20 5.50 -0.43
C TRP A 99 -6.72 5.11 -0.38
N PHE A 100 -6.44 3.89 0.02
CA PHE A 100 -5.08 3.38 0.08
C PHE A 100 -4.99 1.92 -0.38
N ALA A 101 -3.85 1.58 -0.98
CA ALA A 101 -3.50 0.22 -1.36
C ALA A 101 -2.00 -0.02 -1.14
N LEU A 102 -1.66 -1.22 -0.68
CA LEU A 102 -0.29 -1.70 -0.63
C LEU A 102 -0.03 -2.52 -1.90
N ALA A 103 1.09 -2.23 -2.57
CA ALA A 103 1.54 -2.90 -3.77
C ALA A 103 3.06 -3.10 -3.74
N GLY A 104 3.63 -3.65 -4.80
CA GLY A 104 5.05 -3.91 -4.91
C GLY A 104 5.66 -3.52 -6.25
N VAL A 105 6.98 -3.44 -6.26
CA VAL A 105 7.81 -3.35 -7.47
C VAL A 105 8.76 -4.53 -7.44
N SER A 106 8.70 -5.41 -8.43
CA SER A 106 9.62 -6.54 -8.55
C SER A 106 11.08 -6.09 -8.55
N LEU A 107 11.97 -6.93 -8.02
CA LEU A 107 13.41 -6.70 -8.11
C LEU A 107 13.90 -6.60 -9.56
N GLU A 108 13.23 -7.33 -10.47
CA GLU A 108 13.55 -7.37 -11.90
C GLU A 108 12.98 -6.17 -12.69
N THR A 109 12.14 -5.33 -12.06
CA THR A 109 11.57 -4.16 -12.72
C THR A 109 12.67 -3.20 -13.14
N LYS A 110 12.72 -2.90 -14.44
CA LYS A 110 13.70 -1.94 -14.99
C LYS A 110 13.36 -0.51 -14.55
N PRO A 111 14.37 0.37 -14.42
CA PRO A 111 14.10 1.79 -14.19
C PRO A 111 13.24 2.37 -15.31
N GLY A 112 12.24 3.18 -14.96
CA GLY A 112 11.30 3.73 -15.92
C GLY A 112 10.15 4.49 -15.27
N ALA A 113 9.22 4.98 -16.08
CA ALA A 113 7.96 5.56 -15.66
C ALA A 113 6.83 4.60 -16.04
N TYR A 114 6.09 4.13 -15.04
CA TYR A 114 5.03 3.14 -15.18
C TYR A 114 3.69 3.73 -14.80
N PRO A 115 2.62 3.46 -15.56
CA PRO A 115 1.29 3.92 -15.21
C PRO A 115 0.76 3.17 -13.99
N ILE A 116 0.15 3.90 -13.06
CA ILE A 116 -0.88 3.38 -12.18
C ILE A 116 -2.22 3.76 -12.80
N GLU A 117 -3.02 2.78 -13.14
CA GLU A 117 -4.35 2.94 -13.68
C GLU A 117 -5.36 2.78 -12.54
N LEU A 118 -6.31 3.72 -12.44
CA LEU A 118 -7.32 3.76 -11.39
C LEU A 118 -8.71 3.75 -12.00
N HIS A 119 -9.60 2.93 -11.44
CA HIS A 119 -10.98 2.78 -11.85
C HIS A 119 -11.86 2.91 -10.61
N ALA A 120 -12.84 3.80 -10.67
CA ALA A 120 -13.74 4.05 -9.57
C ALA A 120 -15.19 4.16 -10.03
N GLU A 121 -16.11 3.85 -9.13
CA GLU A 121 -17.53 4.07 -9.30
C GLU A 121 -17.98 5.18 -8.34
N THR A 122 -18.52 6.27 -8.87
CA THR A 122 -19.06 7.36 -8.06
C THR A 122 -20.27 6.90 -7.24
N THR A 123 -20.66 7.65 -6.21
CA THR A 123 -21.86 7.36 -5.43
C THR A 123 -23.14 7.41 -6.28
N ALA A 124 -23.11 8.10 -7.43
CA ALA A 124 -24.20 8.13 -8.43
C ALA A 124 -24.14 6.97 -9.45
N GLY A 125 -23.20 6.01 -9.31
CA GLY A 125 -23.05 4.87 -10.22
C GLY A 125 -22.31 5.19 -11.53
N GLN A 126 -21.66 6.34 -11.64
CA GLN A 126 -20.91 6.74 -12.84
C GLN A 126 -19.49 6.19 -12.76
N PRO A 127 -18.99 5.51 -13.81
CA PRO A 127 -17.57 5.08 -13.85
C PRO A 127 -16.67 6.30 -14.12
N ILE A 128 -15.58 6.38 -13.39
CA ILE A 128 -14.51 7.35 -13.62
C ILE A 128 -13.17 6.66 -13.59
N SER A 129 -12.20 7.13 -14.36
CA SER A 129 -10.85 6.56 -14.42
C SER A 129 -9.78 7.64 -14.43
N PHE A 130 -8.57 7.24 -14.03
CA PHE A 130 -7.41 8.13 -14.00
C PHE A 130 -6.13 7.33 -14.18
N GLU A 131 -5.16 7.92 -14.85
CA GLU A 131 -3.81 7.36 -15.00
C GLU A 131 -2.78 8.36 -14.49
N LYS A 132 -1.78 7.86 -13.76
CA LYS A 132 -0.60 8.62 -13.37
C LYS A 132 0.66 7.81 -13.59
N LYS A 133 1.68 8.41 -14.20
CA LYS A 133 3.00 7.77 -14.32
C LYS A 133 3.79 7.94 -13.03
N ILE A 134 4.24 6.82 -12.48
CA ILE A 134 5.08 6.74 -11.28
C ILE A 134 6.49 6.31 -11.71
N ARG A 135 7.51 7.04 -11.25
CA ARG A 135 8.90 6.74 -11.57
C ARG A 135 9.44 5.65 -10.66
N VAL A 136 9.99 4.60 -11.26
CA VAL A 136 10.78 3.56 -10.58
C VAL A 136 12.25 3.80 -10.91
N GLU A 137 13.08 3.91 -9.88
CA GLU A 137 14.53 4.10 -10.01
C GLU A 137 15.27 2.80 -9.77
N ARG A 138 16.54 2.75 -10.15
CA ARG A 138 17.40 1.59 -9.92
C ARG A 138 18.01 1.64 -8.53
N GLN A 139 17.82 0.57 -7.75
CA GLN A 139 18.65 0.26 -6.58
C GLN A 139 19.76 -0.69 -7.03
N ARG A 140 21.00 -0.42 -6.60
CA ARG A 140 22.13 -1.33 -6.75
C ARG A 140 22.31 -2.09 -5.45
N TYR A 141 22.53 -3.40 -5.57
CA TYR A 141 22.73 -4.29 -4.43
C TYR A 141 24.15 -4.82 -4.44
N PRO A 142 24.80 -5.01 -3.28
CA PRO A 142 26.14 -5.57 -3.21
C PRO A 142 26.14 -7.06 -3.56
N ARG A 143 27.33 -7.59 -3.88
CA ARG A 143 27.57 -9.01 -4.08
C ARG A 143 28.45 -9.55 -2.97
N VAL A 144 28.09 -10.69 -2.39
CA VAL A 144 28.83 -11.34 -1.31
C VAL A 144 29.14 -12.81 -1.62
N LEU A 145 30.28 -13.27 -1.13
CA LEU A 145 30.68 -14.67 -1.22
C LEU A 145 30.40 -15.35 0.12
N LEU A 146 29.67 -16.44 0.10
CA LEU A 146 29.27 -17.18 1.28
C LEU A 146 29.70 -18.65 1.18
N LYS A 147 30.05 -19.23 2.31
CA LYS A 147 30.28 -20.67 2.45
C LYS A 147 29.09 -21.31 3.15
N VAL A 148 28.60 -22.38 2.57
CA VAL A 148 27.51 -23.20 3.13
C VAL A 148 27.89 -24.67 3.00
N PRO A 149 27.30 -25.61 3.79
CA PRO A 149 27.47 -27.04 3.60
C PRO A 149 27.19 -27.45 2.16
N ALA A 150 28.04 -28.37 1.63
CA ALA A 150 28.00 -28.78 0.22
C ALA A 150 26.60 -29.23 -0.27
N ARG A 151 25.83 -29.90 0.59
CA ARG A 151 24.43 -30.32 0.27
C ARG A 151 23.54 -29.21 -0.26
N TYR A 152 23.77 -27.94 0.09
CA TYR A 152 22.97 -26.81 -0.39
C TYR A 152 23.44 -26.26 -1.74
N THR A 153 24.59 -26.69 -2.25
CA THR A 153 25.11 -26.30 -3.57
C THR A 153 25.26 -27.48 -4.52
N ALA A 154 25.33 -28.70 -3.98
CA ALA A 154 25.39 -29.96 -4.71
C ALA A 154 24.55 -31.02 -3.96
N PRO A 155 23.20 -30.89 -4.01
CA PRO A 155 22.30 -31.80 -3.30
C PRO A 155 22.35 -33.22 -3.91
N SER A 156 22.18 -34.22 -3.06
CA SER A 156 22.01 -35.61 -3.49
C SER A 156 20.71 -35.80 -4.30
N PRO A 157 20.54 -36.90 -5.03
CA PRO A 157 19.29 -37.19 -5.75
C PRO A 157 18.03 -37.22 -4.85
N GLU A 158 18.17 -37.61 -3.60
CA GLU A 158 17.09 -37.59 -2.62
C GLU A 158 16.76 -36.15 -2.16
N GLU A 159 17.77 -35.38 -1.84
CA GLU A 159 17.62 -33.95 -1.49
C GLU A 159 17.05 -33.16 -2.67
N GLN A 160 17.41 -33.49 -3.92
CA GLN A 160 16.83 -32.87 -5.10
C GLN A 160 15.33 -33.17 -5.23
N ARG A 161 14.89 -34.39 -4.93
CA ARG A 161 13.45 -34.72 -4.88
C ARG A 161 12.73 -33.91 -3.81
N GLN A 162 13.32 -33.76 -2.62
CA GLN A 162 12.77 -32.93 -1.55
C GLN A 162 12.64 -31.45 -1.99
N ILE A 163 13.68 -30.90 -2.66
CA ILE A 163 13.66 -29.53 -3.18
C ILE A 163 12.50 -29.31 -4.17
N GLU A 164 12.27 -30.28 -5.09
CA GLU A 164 11.17 -30.18 -6.05
C GLU A 164 9.81 -30.28 -5.36
N GLN A 165 9.65 -31.15 -4.36
CA GLN A 165 8.43 -31.22 -3.54
C GLN A 165 8.18 -29.91 -2.78
N ASP A 166 9.22 -29.33 -2.19
CA ASP A 166 9.10 -28.06 -1.47
C ASP A 166 8.73 -26.90 -2.39
N LYS A 167 9.23 -26.89 -3.64
CA LYS A 167 8.84 -25.93 -4.67
C LYS A 167 7.36 -26.07 -5.02
N ALA A 168 6.88 -27.29 -5.24
CA ALA A 168 5.47 -27.57 -5.53
C ALA A 168 4.57 -27.13 -4.37
N THR A 169 4.93 -27.48 -3.12
CA THR A 169 4.20 -27.05 -1.91
C THR A 169 4.13 -25.53 -1.82
N LYS A 170 5.25 -24.82 -2.04
CA LYS A 170 5.27 -23.35 -2.01
C LYS A 170 4.41 -22.75 -3.13
N ALA A 171 4.46 -23.31 -4.34
CA ALA A 171 3.65 -22.85 -5.45
C ALA A 171 2.16 -22.94 -5.10
N GLU A 172 1.68 -24.10 -4.65
CA GLU A 172 0.29 -24.33 -4.24
C GLU A 172 -0.15 -23.38 -3.12
N VAL A 173 0.63 -23.30 -2.03
CA VAL A 173 0.29 -22.51 -0.85
C VAL A 173 0.29 -21.00 -1.15
N PHE A 174 1.19 -20.53 -2.01
CA PHE A 174 1.33 -19.10 -2.32
C PHE A 174 0.36 -18.60 -3.40
N GLU A 175 -0.33 -19.50 -4.10
CA GLU A 175 -1.46 -19.15 -4.98
C GLU A 175 -2.76 -18.90 -4.20
N THR A 176 -2.89 -19.51 -3.02
CA THR A 176 -4.08 -19.40 -2.17
C THR A 176 -4.03 -18.12 -1.33
N VAL A 177 -4.32 -16.98 -1.96
CA VAL A 177 -4.27 -15.68 -1.28
C VAL A 177 -5.67 -15.16 -1.00
N SER A 178 -5.90 -14.72 0.25
CA SER A 178 -7.14 -14.05 0.63
C SER A 178 -7.28 -12.72 -0.10
N ALA A 179 -8.46 -12.48 -0.72
CA ALA A 179 -8.79 -11.18 -1.28
C ALA A 179 -9.06 -10.12 -0.19
N VAL A 180 -9.42 -10.57 1.01
CA VAL A 180 -9.74 -9.71 2.15
C VAL A 180 -8.45 -9.30 2.87
N ARG A 181 -8.29 -8.01 3.10
CA ARG A 181 -7.17 -7.47 3.88
C ARG A 181 -7.32 -7.88 5.35
N GLU A 182 -6.32 -8.57 5.90
CA GLU A 182 -6.28 -8.97 7.30
C GLU A 182 -5.32 -8.13 8.15
N TRP A 183 -4.33 -7.48 7.53
CA TRP A 183 -3.43 -6.56 8.24
C TRP A 183 -4.10 -5.23 8.61
N GLN A 184 -3.65 -4.63 9.72
CA GLN A 184 -4.12 -3.34 10.23
C GLN A 184 -2.94 -2.49 10.68
N GLY A 185 -2.92 -1.22 10.26
CA GLY A 185 -1.84 -0.30 10.59
C GLY A 185 -0.47 -0.79 10.12
N SER A 186 0.58 -0.13 10.61
CA SER A 186 1.97 -0.43 10.23
C SER A 186 2.45 -1.79 10.70
N PHE A 187 3.35 -2.42 9.95
CA PHE A 187 3.99 -3.68 10.30
C PHE A 187 5.06 -3.47 11.39
N ALA A 188 5.17 -4.39 12.32
CA ALA A 188 6.17 -4.33 13.40
C ALA A 188 7.34 -5.27 13.10
N ALA A 189 8.54 -4.93 13.59
CA ALA A 189 9.68 -5.85 13.51
C ALA A 189 9.38 -7.15 14.26
N PRO A 190 9.73 -8.34 13.70
CA PRO A 190 9.44 -9.64 14.32
C PRO A 190 10.31 -9.92 15.55
N VAL A 191 11.45 -9.24 15.64
CA VAL A 191 12.40 -9.28 16.76
C VAL A 191 13.03 -7.90 16.93
N GLN A 192 13.49 -7.60 18.15
CA GLN A 192 14.27 -6.37 18.43
C GLN A 192 15.75 -6.71 18.31
N ALA A 193 16.34 -6.54 17.12
CA ALA A 193 17.73 -6.88 16.84
C ALA A 193 18.31 -6.06 15.68
N ALA A 194 19.65 -6.02 15.62
CA ALA A 194 20.35 -5.43 14.50
C ALA A 194 20.17 -6.27 13.22
N ILE A 195 20.10 -5.60 12.08
CA ILE A 195 20.09 -6.23 10.76
C ILE A 195 21.51 -6.71 10.46
N SER A 196 21.65 -7.96 10.03
CA SER A 196 22.92 -8.56 9.62
C SER A 196 23.10 -8.66 8.12
N ASP A 197 22.00 -8.80 7.35
CA ASP A 197 22.04 -8.79 5.90
C ASP A 197 20.71 -8.23 5.32
N VAL A 198 20.80 -7.54 4.17
CA VAL A 198 19.70 -6.80 3.60
C VAL A 198 19.12 -7.47 2.35
N PHE A 199 17.91 -7.12 2.01
CA PHE A 199 17.25 -7.55 0.79
C PHE A 199 18.02 -7.14 -0.46
N GLY A 200 18.02 -8.00 -1.49
CA GLY A 200 18.56 -7.72 -2.82
C GLY A 200 20.05 -8.05 -2.97
N VAL A 201 20.76 -8.41 -1.89
CA VAL A 201 22.18 -8.82 -1.96
C VAL A 201 22.34 -10.04 -2.86
N GLU A 202 23.23 -9.94 -3.85
CA GLU A 202 23.61 -11.08 -4.69
C GLU A 202 24.55 -12.00 -3.90
N ARG A 203 24.16 -13.25 -3.69
CA ARG A 203 24.89 -14.26 -2.93
C ARG A 203 25.52 -15.29 -3.86
N VAL A 204 26.81 -15.50 -3.76
CA VAL A 204 27.56 -16.57 -4.43
C VAL A 204 27.94 -17.62 -3.40
N PHE A 205 27.31 -18.76 -3.44
CA PHE A 205 27.55 -19.87 -2.51
C PHE A 205 28.62 -20.79 -3.04
N ASN A 206 29.68 -21.03 -2.24
CA ASN A 206 30.79 -21.96 -2.56
C ASN A 206 31.44 -21.67 -3.95
N GLY A 207 31.33 -20.42 -4.43
CA GLY A 207 31.94 -19.98 -5.67
C GLY A 207 31.14 -20.27 -6.96
N SER A 208 30.06 -21.04 -6.91
CA SER A 208 29.34 -21.48 -8.11
C SER A 208 27.85 -21.11 -8.14
N VAL A 209 27.13 -21.28 -7.04
CA VAL A 209 25.67 -21.03 -7.00
C VAL A 209 25.38 -19.57 -6.71
N GLN A 210 24.60 -18.93 -7.61
CA GLN A 210 24.16 -17.55 -7.42
C GLN A 210 22.70 -17.52 -6.97
N SER A 211 22.37 -16.60 -6.08
CA SER A 211 21.04 -16.38 -5.55
C SER A 211 20.93 -14.94 -5.06
N THR A 212 19.77 -14.35 -5.17
CA THR A 212 19.50 -13.04 -4.57
C THR A 212 18.88 -13.22 -3.20
N HIS A 213 19.29 -12.41 -2.22
CA HIS A 213 18.72 -12.41 -0.88
C HIS A 213 17.31 -11.81 -0.92
N GLN A 214 16.29 -12.65 -0.80
CA GLN A 214 14.87 -12.29 -0.93
C GLN A 214 14.23 -11.90 0.41
N GLY A 215 15.02 -11.43 1.38
CA GLY A 215 14.53 -11.08 2.71
C GLY A 215 15.46 -10.15 3.48
N LEU A 216 15.25 -10.10 4.77
CA LEU A 216 15.99 -9.30 5.74
C LEU A 216 16.43 -10.22 6.87
N ASP A 217 17.73 -10.26 7.14
CA ASP A 217 18.28 -11.09 8.21
C ASP A 217 18.50 -10.26 9.50
N PHE A 218 17.93 -10.74 10.60
CA PHE A 218 18.12 -10.17 11.93
C PHE A 218 19.14 -11.00 12.72
N ARG A 219 20.14 -10.34 13.27
CA ARG A 219 21.16 -10.97 14.11
C ARG A 219 20.59 -11.30 15.49
N VAL A 220 20.19 -12.54 15.67
CA VAL A 220 19.64 -13.05 16.94
C VAL A 220 20.23 -14.43 17.26
N PRO A 221 20.50 -14.75 18.55
CA PRO A 221 20.85 -16.11 18.95
C PRO A 221 19.67 -17.06 18.71
N SER A 222 19.98 -18.35 18.57
CA SER A 222 18.97 -19.40 18.55
C SER A 222 18.11 -19.36 19.83
N GLY A 223 16.80 -19.57 19.70
CA GLY A 223 15.86 -19.54 20.83
C GLY A 223 15.25 -18.17 21.14
N THR A 224 15.57 -17.12 20.37
CA THR A 224 14.90 -15.82 20.51
C THR A 224 13.45 -15.90 20.02
N LYS A 225 12.50 -15.37 20.81
CA LYS A 225 11.08 -15.32 20.43
C LYS A 225 10.88 -14.50 19.16
N VAL A 226 10.18 -15.07 18.19
CA VAL A 226 9.83 -14.45 16.92
C VAL A 226 8.33 -14.18 16.90
N ALA A 227 7.93 -12.94 16.59
CA ALA A 227 6.53 -12.51 16.56
C ALA A 227 6.03 -12.27 15.12
N ALA A 228 4.74 -12.45 14.90
CA ALA A 228 4.07 -12.06 13.66
C ALA A 228 4.16 -10.55 13.47
N VAL A 229 4.59 -10.10 12.28
CA VAL A 229 4.76 -8.67 11.96
C VAL A 229 3.43 -7.91 11.84
N ASN A 230 2.34 -8.63 11.52
CA ASN A 230 0.96 -8.13 11.51
C ASN A 230 -0.01 -9.31 11.63
N SER A 231 -1.32 -9.03 11.73
CA SER A 231 -2.37 -10.04 11.75
C SER A 231 -2.50 -10.74 10.41
N GLY A 232 -2.94 -12.00 10.43
CA GLY A 232 -3.13 -12.82 9.23
C GLY A 232 -3.33 -14.28 9.56
N ARG A 233 -3.40 -15.11 8.52
CA ARG A 233 -3.59 -16.55 8.61
C ARG A 233 -2.31 -17.30 8.27
N VAL A 234 -1.94 -18.27 9.09
CA VAL A 234 -0.82 -19.18 8.81
C VAL A 234 -1.18 -20.10 7.64
N ILE A 235 -0.44 -20.00 6.56
CA ILE A 235 -0.63 -20.82 5.35
C ILE A 235 0.45 -21.89 5.19
N LEU A 236 1.58 -21.77 5.91
CA LEU A 236 2.66 -22.75 5.95
C LEU A 236 3.29 -22.76 7.35
N GLY A 237 3.48 -23.94 7.94
CA GLY A 237 4.05 -24.09 9.29
C GLY A 237 4.83 -25.41 9.41
N ARG A 238 5.86 -25.64 8.55
CA ARG A 238 6.59 -26.89 8.45
C ARG A 238 8.05 -26.69 8.01
N PRO A 239 8.93 -27.71 8.14
CA PRO A 239 10.28 -27.65 7.60
C PRO A 239 10.28 -27.79 6.08
N LEU A 240 11.15 -27.00 5.41
CA LEU A 240 11.53 -27.12 4.01
C LEU A 240 13.05 -27.20 3.89
N PHE A 241 13.56 -27.71 2.77
CA PHE A 241 14.98 -28.02 2.60
C PHE A 241 15.91 -26.79 2.76
N PHE A 242 15.59 -25.70 2.06
CA PHE A 242 16.37 -24.47 2.13
C PHE A 242 15.94 -23.55 3.27
N GLU A 243 14.66 -23.44 3.51
CA GLU A 243 14.08 -22.52 4.50
C GLU A 243 14.26 -23.01 5.94
N GLY A 244 14.51 -24.33 6.13
CA GLY A 244 14.46 -24.95 7.45
C GLY A 244 13.05 -24.93 8.01
N ASN A 245 12.88 -24.95 9.33
CA ASN A 245 11.58 -24.72 9.95
C ASN A 245 11.13 -23.31 9.61
N CYS A 246 9.98 -23.20 8.98
CA CYS A 246 9.46 -21.91 8.51
C CYS A 246 7.97 -21.75 8.78
N VAL A 247 7.55 -20.51 8.86
CA VAL A 247 6.16 -20.08 8.94
C VAL A 247 5.91 -19.09 7.81
N ALA A 248 4.79 -19.25 7.06
CA ALA A 248 4.29 -18.21 6.16
C ALA A 248 2.91 -17.77 6.63
N ILE A 249 2.69 -16.45 6.63
CA ILE A 249 1.44 -15.80 7.02
C ILE A 249 0.88 -15.05 5.83
N ASP A 250 -0.37 -15.35 5.46
CA ASP A 250 -1.17 -14.56 4.52
C ASP A 250 -1.84 -13.41 5.27
N HIS A 251 -1.55 -12.19 4.82
CA HIS A 251 -2.13 -10.96 5.34
C HIS A 251 -3.28 -10.43 4.47
N GLY A 252 -3.63 -11.17 3.42
CA GLY A 252 -4.63 -10.78 2.43
C GLY A 252 -4.10 -9.86 1.34
N GLN A 253 -4.88 -9.70 0.28
CA GLN A 253 -4.58 -8.86 -0.89
C GLN A 253 -3.22 -9.19 -1.55
N GLY A 254 -2.82 -10.45 -1.53
CA GLY A 254 -1.57 -10.92 -2.12
C GLY A 254 -0.32 -10.71 -1.27
N LEU A 255 -0.45 -10.22 -0.04
CA LEU A 255 0.68 -9.94 0.85
C LEU A 255 0.97 -11.11 1.78
N LEU A 256 2.16 -11.68 1.69
CA LEU A 256 2.65 -12.76 2.53
C LEU A 256 3.92 -12.31 3.29
N THR A 257 4.09 -12.83 4.51
CA THR A 257 5.38 -12.79 5.22
C THR A 257 5.86 -14.18 5.58
N LEU A 258 7.16 -14.41 5.44
CA LEU A 258 7.79 -15.70 5.70
C LEU A 258 8.88 -15.53 6.75
N TYR A 259 8.91 -16.43 7.73
CA TYR A 259 9.85 -16.47 8.83
C TYR A 259 10.63 -17.78 8.74
N LEU A 260 11.93 -17.71 8.46
CA LEU A 260 12.74 -18.88 8.11
C LEU A 260 13.79 -19.16 9.18
N HIS A 261 14.41 -20.36 9.05
CA HIS A 261 15.51 -20.87 9.87
C HIS A 261 15.15 -21.02 11.36
N LEU A 262 13.85 -21.20 11.68
CA LEU A 262 13.37 -21.32 13.05
C LEU A 262 13.91 -22.57 13.72
N SER A 263 14.21 -22.52 15.02
CA SER A 263 14.52 -23.70 15.85
C SER A 263 13.23 -24.40 16.31
N LYS A 264 12.14 -23.65 16.49
CA LYS A 264 10.83 -24.17 16.90
C LYS A 264 9.70 -23.33 16.30
N VAL A 265 8.61 -23.99 15.89
CA VAL A 265 7.36 -23.38 15.41
C VAL A 265 6.29 -23.58 16.48
N PHE A 266 5.50 -22.54 16.76
CA PHE A 266 4.43 -22.54 17.78
C PHE A 266 3.03 -22.57 17.18
N VAL A 267 2.90 -22.34 15.89
CA VAL A 267 1.64 -22.23 15.16
C VAL A 267 1.54 -23.32 14.10
N LYS A 268 0.35 -23.61 13.64
CA LYS A 268 0.07 -24.57 12.56
C LYS A 268 -0.71 -23.91 11.43
N GLU A 269 -0.70 -24.54 10.28
CA GLU A 269 -1.49 -24.13 9.12
C GLU A 269 -2.99 -24.03 9.46
N GLY A 270 -3.60 -22.93 9.06
CA GLY A 270 -4.97 -22.56 9.37
C GLY A 270 -5.14 -21.66 10.60
N ASP A 271 -4.13 -21.53 11.48
CA ASP A 271 -4.23 -20.66 12.64
C ASP A 271 -4.34 -19.19 12.24
N GLN A 272 -5.21 -18.44 12.90
CA GLN A 272 -5.24 -16.98 12.87
C GLN A 272 -4.25 -16.44 13.89
N VAL A 273 -3.43 -15.48 13.47
CA VAL A 273 -2.45 -14.83 14.33
C VAL A 273 -2.68 -13.33 14.36
N SER A 274 -2.39 -12.73 15.52
CA SER A 274 -2.43 -11.29 15.71
C SER A 274 -1.02 -10.68 15.59
N LYS A 275 -0.94 -9.40 15.23
CA LYS A 275 0.29 -8.63 15.27
C LYS A 275 0.99 -8.74 16.63
N GLY A 276 2.27 -9.10 16.65
CA GLY A 276 3.05 -9.28 17.87
C GLY A 276 2.90 -10.63 18.55
N GLN A 277 2.01 -11.50 18.06
CA GLN A 277 1.85 -12.86 18.62
C GLN A 277 3.12 -13.69 18.38
N PRO A 278 3.67 -14.39 19.40
CA PRO A 278 4.77 -15.32 19.22
C PRO A 278 4.37 -16.48 18.29
N ILE A 279 5.16 -16.69 17.23
CA ILE A 279 4.94 -17.75 16.24
C ILE A 279 6.02 -18.81 16.21
N GLY A 280 7.16 -18.57 16.88
CA GLY A 280 8.27 -19.52 16.94
C GLY A 280 9.46 -18.97 17.69
N LEU A 281 10.58 -19.70 17.57
CA LEU A 281 11.89 -19.33 18.07
C LEU A 281 12.89 -19.27 16.90
N SER A 282 13.75 -18.27 16.86
CA SER A 282 14.86 -18.17 15.90
C SER A 282 15.81 -19.36 16.01
N GLY A 283 16.54 -19.65 14.95
CA GLY A 283 17.47 -20.77 14.91
C GLY A 283 18.49 -20.66 13.78
N GLY A 284 18.87 -21.80 13.20
CA GLY A 284 19.78 -21.93 12.08
C GLY A 284 19.48 -23.17 11.25
N THR A 285 18.21 -23.60 11.19
CA THR A 285 17.78 -24.76 10.39
C THR A 285 17.77 -24.43 8.89
N GLY A 286 17.88 -25.43 8.02
CA GLY A 286 17.94 -25.21 6.58
C GLY A 286 19.28 -24.62 6.11
N ARG A 287 19.26 -23.86 5.01
CA ARG A 287 20.45 -23.24 4.39
C ARG A 287 20.83 -21.94 5.12
N ALA A 288 21.40 -22.06 6.30
CA ALA A 288 21.87 -20.94 7.11
C ALA A 288 23.40 -21.04 7.35
N THR A 289 24.08 -19.91 7.45
CA THR A 289 25.50 -19.83 7.80
C THR A 289 25.73 -19.76 9.31
N GLY A 290 24.69 -19.54 10.09
CA GLY A 290 24.69 -19.45 11.55
C GLY A 290 23.31 -19.00 12.05
N PRO A 291 23.12 -18.93 13.39
CA PRO A 291 21.85 -18.51 13.96
C PRO A 291 21.44 -17.09 13.55
N HIS A 292 20.24 -16.93 13.01
CA HIS A 292 19.61 -15.65 12.66
C HIS A 292 18.11 -15.85 12.43
N LEU A 293 17.36 -14.77 12.30
CA LEU A 293 16.01 -14.81 11.75
C LEU A 293 16.02 -14.19 10.37
N HIS A 294 15.56 -14.92 9.37
CA HIS A 294 15.26 -14.38 8.05
C HIS A 294 13.77 -14.06 7.93
N LEU A 295 13.46 -12.81 7.61
CA LEU A 295 12.11 -12.35 7.27
C LEU A 295 12.03 -12.06 5.78
N ALA A 296 11.12 -12.71 5.05
CA ALA A 296 10.80 -12.35 3.68
C ALA A 296 9.39 -11.75 3.59
N VAL A 297 9.20 -10.88 2.60
CA VAL A 297 7.91 -10.29 2.22
C VAL A 297 7.66 -10.62 0.77
N ARG A 298 6.46 -11.09 0.46
CA ARG A 298 6.05 -11.41 -0.90
C ARG A 298 4.70 -10.75 -1.18
N TRP A 299 4.54 -10.14 -2.35
CA TRP A 299 3.28 -9.56 -2.80
C TRP A 299 2.99 -10.01 -4.23
N GLN A 300 1.85 -10.69 -4.43
CA GLN A 300 1.39 -11.19 -5.72
C GLN A 300 2.51 -11.85 -6.57
N GLY A 301 3.31 -12.73 -5.94
CA GLY A 301 4.40 -13.43 -6.60
C GLY A 301 5.78 -12.79 -6.43
N GLU A 302 5.86 -11.50 -6.18
CA GLU A 302 7.10 -10.74 -6.15
C GLU A 302 7.67 -10.60 -4.74
N TYR A 303 8.97 -10.84 -4.57
CA TYR A 303 9.65 -10.59 -3.30
C TYR A 303 9.98 -9.11 -3.14
N LEU A 304 9.67 -8.56 -1.98
CA LEU A 304 9.82 -7.15 -1.67
C LEU A 304 10.72 -6.94 -0.45
N ASN A 305 11.34 -5.76 -0.38
CA ASN A 305 12.24 -5.37 0.71
C ASN A 305 11.48 -5.23 2.05
N PRO A 306 11.69 -6.15 3.02
CA PRO A 306 10.99 -6.10 4.30
C PRO A 306 11.33 -4.85 5.11
N GLN A 307 12.56 -4.32 4.99
CA GLN A 307 12.98 -3.13 5.72
C GLN A 307 12.19 -1.89 5.31
N VAL A 308 11.77 -1.81 4.05
CA VAL A 308 10.89 -0.73 3.57
C VAL A 308 9.48 -0.92 4.10
N LEU A 309 8.92 -2.15 4.03
CA LEU A 309 7.57 -2.44 4.56
C LEU A 309 7.45 -2.08 6.05
N LEU A 310 8.44 -2.46 6.86
CA LEU A 310 8.46 -2.18 8.31
C LEU A 310 8.54 -0.68 8.65
N LYS A 311 8.89 0.17 7.67
CA LYS A 311 8.97 1.64 7.81
C LYS A 311 7.78 2.38 7.21
N LEU A 312 6.89 1.69 6.47
CA LEU A 312 5.70 2.33 5.91
C LEU A 312 4.72 2.71 7.03
N ASN A 313 4.24 3.94 6.97
CA ASN A 313 3.16 4.39 7.85
C ASN A 313 1.81 4.06 7.21
N LEU A 314 1.25 2.92 7.59
CA LEU A 314 -0.01 2.39 7.08
C LEU A 314 -1.18 2.82 7.97
N PRO A 315 -2.36 3.13 7.38
CA PRO A 315 -3.54 3.53 8.12
C PRO A 315 -4.18 2.40 8.94
#